data_2e8052ecfd4d4dd446e039826217e724
#
_entry.id   2e8052ecfd4d4dd446e039826217e724
#
_cell.length_a   1.000
_cell.length_b   1.000
_cell.length_c   1.000
_cell.angle_alpha   90.00
_cell.angle_beta   90.00
_cell.angle_gamma   90.00
#
_symmetry.space_group_name_H-M   'P 1'
#
loop_
_entity.id
_entity.type
_entity.pdbx_description
1 polymer ?
#
loop_
_entity_poly.entity_id
_entity_poly.type
_entity_poly.pdbx_seq_one_letter_code
_entity_poly.pdbx_strand_id
1 'polypeptide(L)'
;MRSKALCGLMSVWVLLVTVPLWAHHSPSAIFDMTKQISVTGTLTKVDWINPHIVILMDAKGEGGKVENWKFESNPPSWYRRVGVTRADFAKAIGQTITVGGVRARNGTLFGYLLMIKMPDGTQLDLVVGDIK
;
A
#
# COMPACT_ATOMS: atom_id res chain seq x y z
N MET A 1 -7.42 21.89 -61.84
CA MET A 1 -6.18 22.08 -61.02
C MET A 1 -6.53 22.82 -59.74
N ARG A 2 -7.01 22.16 -58.74
CA ARG A 2 -7.18 22.71 -57.37
C ARG A 2 -7.85 21.66 -56.51
N SER A 3 -7.10 20.70 -55.98
CA SER A 3 -7.57 19.82 -54.87
C SER A 3 -6.50 18.80 -54.42
N LYS A 4 -5.25 19.22 -54.30
CA LYS A 4 -4.20 18.36 -53.75
C LYS A 4 -3.52 18.93 -52.48
N ALA A 5 -4.09 19.98 -51.89
CA ALA A 5 -3.47 20.64 -50.72
C ALA A 5 -4.24 20.47 -49.41
N LEU A 6 -5.35 19.70 -49.38
CA LEU A 6 -6.17 19.54 -48.15
C LEU A 6 -6.01 18.20 -47.41
N CYS A 7 -5.28 17.25 -47.96
CA CYS A 7 -5.07 15.95 -47.30
C CYS A 7 -3.85 15.86 -46.36
N GLY A 8 -3.03 16.91 -46.32
CA GLY A 8 -1.79 16.92 -45.54
C GLY A 8 -1.90 17.41 -44.10
N LEU A 9 -3.02 18.00 -43.70
CA LEU A 9 -3.16 18.65 -42.38
C LEU A 9 -3.98 17.88 -41.35
N MET A 10 -4.58 16.74 -41.72
CA MET A 10 -5.33 15.92 -40.77
C MET A 10 -4.54 14.79 -40.08
N SER A 11 -3.28 14.56 -40.45
CA SER A 11 -2.50 13.43 -39.94
C SER A 11 -1.59 13.77 -38.74
N VAL A 12 -1.57 15.01 -38.27
CA VAL A 12 -0.67 15.44 -37.18
C VAL A 12 -1.37 15.54 -35.81
N TRP A 13 -2.67 15.43 -35.74
CA TRP A 13 -3.43 15.62 -34.48
C TRP A 13 -3.74 14.36 -33.71
N VAL A 14 -3.28 13.19 -34.13
CA VAL A 14 -3.56 11.89 -33.44
C VAL A 14 -2.46 11.47 -32.47
N LEU A 15 -1.36 12.20 -32.34
CA LEU A 15 -0.15 11.77 -31.60
C LEU A 15 0.09 12.46 -30.25
N LEU A 16 -0.90 13.16 -29.68
CA LEU A 16 -0.74 13.84 -28.38
C LEU A 16 -1.77 13.48 -27.33
N VAL A 17 -2.35 12.28 -27.38
CA VAL A 17 -2.96 11.70 -26.19
C VAL A 17 -1.87 10.93 -25.45
N THR A 18 -0.97 11.63 -24.80
CA THR A 18 -0.16 11.04 -23.73
C THR A 18 -1.11 10.76 -22.57
N VAL A 19 -1.72 9.57 -22.58
CA VAL A 19 -2.34 9.02 -21.39
C VAL A 19 -1.25 9.02 -20.32
N PRO A 20 -1.42 9.68 -19.15
CA PRO A 20 -0.53 9.46 -18.05
C PRO A 20 -0.66 7.98 -17.68
N LEU A 21 0.29 7.17 -18.09
CA LEU A 21 0.52 5.87 -17.51
C LEU A 21 0.84 6.16 -16.04
N TRP A 22 -0.14 5.97 -15.18
CA TRP A 22 0.07 5.88 -13.75
C TRP A 22 0.93 4.64 -13.57
N ALA A 23 2.24 4.87 -13.58
CA ALA A 23 3.20 3.85 -13.22
C ALA A 23 2.89 3.49 -11.76
N HIS A 24 2.22 2.36 -11.55
CA HIS A 24 2.17 1.73 -10.23
C HIS A 24 3.62 1.45 -9.86
N HIS A 25 4.18 2.31 -8.99
CA HIS A 25 5.53 2.09 -8.49
C HIS A 25 5.55 0.72 -7.82
N SER A 26 6.45 -0.13 -8.29
CA SER A 26 6.70 -1.42 -7.64
C SER A 26 7.03 -1.14 -6.16
N PRO A 27 6.45 -1.91 -5.21
CA PRO A 27 6.81 -1.79 -3.79
C PRO A 27 8.32 -1.80 -3.54
N SER A 28 9.09 -2.54 -4.35
CA SER A 28 10.55 -2.59 -4.28
C SER A 28 11.26 -1.26 -4.59
N ALA A 29 10.60 -0.31 -5.24
CA ALA A 29 11.17 1.03 -5.44
C ALA A 29 11.20 1.85 -4.15
N ILE A 30 10.23 1.64 -3.26
CA ILE A 30 10.06 2.38 -1.99
C ILE A 30 10.60 1.59 -0.80
N PHE A 31 10.35 0.27 -0.78
CA PHE A 31 10.66 -0.60 0.36
C PHE A 31 11.89 -1.47 0.09
N ASP A 32 12.66 -1.71 1.14
CA ASP A 32 13.78 -2.65 1.10
C ASP A 32 13.29 -4.07 1.39
N MET A 33 13.09 -4.85 0.34
CA MET A 33 12.53 -6.20 0.43
C MET A 33 13.41 -7.16 1.25
N THR A 34 14.67 -6.78 1.55
CA THR A 34 15.60 -7.56 2.38
C THR A 34 15.51 -7.21 3.86
N LYS A 35 14.94 -6.06 4.21
CA LYS A 35 14.81 -5.57 5.60
C LYS A 35 13.44 -5.89 6.16
N GLN A 36 13.27 -7.13 6.60
CA GLN A 36 12.07 -7.54 7.31
C GLN A 36 12.01 -6.91 8.70
N ILE A 37 10.81 -6.48 9.06
CA ILE A 37 10.49 -5.91 10.37
C ILE A 37 9.26 -6.58 10.95
N SER A 38 9.18 -6.61 12.28
CA SER A 38 7.99 -7.00 13.03
C SER A 38 7.73 -5.93 14.09
N VAL A 39 6.52 -5.37 14.07
CA VAL A 39 6.12 -4.27 14.95
C VAL A 39 4.84 -4.67 15.67
N THR A 40 4.88 -4.64 17.00
CA THR A 40 3.70 -4.86 17.85
C THR A 40 3.32 -3.55 18.54
N GLY A 41 2.06 -3.19 18.46
CA GLY A 41 1.58 -1.93 19.02
C GLY A 41 0.06 -1.78 18.89
N THR A 42 -0.42 -0.59 19.21
CA THR A 42 -1.85 -0.26 19.17
C THR A 42 -2.25 0.24 17.79
N LEU A 43 -3.25 -0.38 17.19
CA LEU A 43 -3.85 0.12 15.94
C LEU A 43 -4.59 1.42 16.23
N THR A 44 -4.19 2.53 15.59
CA THR A 44 -4.78 3.85 15.83
C THR A 44 -5.73 4.28 14.74
N LYS A 45 -5.44 3.91 13.48
CA LYS A 45 -6.28 4.28 12.34
C LYS A 45 -6.11 3.30 11.18
N VAL A 46 -7.17 3.17 10.38
CA VAL A 46 -7.14 2.48 9.10
C VAL A 46 -7.79 3.35 8.04
N ASP A 47 -7.02 3.73 7.02
CA ASP A 47 -7.54 4.39 5.83
C ASP A 47 -7.89 3.30 4.80
N TRP A 48 -9.18 3.00 4.71
CA TRP A 48 -9.71 1.96 3.82
C TRP A 48 -10.01 2.55 2.45
N ILE A 49 -8.98 2.75 1.64
CA ILE A 49 -9.01 3.45 0.35
C ILE A 49 -8.33 2.66 -0.75
N ASN A 50 -8.67 2.97 -2.02
CA ASN A 50 -7.92 2.51 -3.19
C ASN A 50 -6.76 3.48 -3.50
N PRO A 51 -5.66 3.03 -4.08
CA PRO A 51 -5.35 1.64 -4.46
C PRO A 51 -4.81 0.79 -3.30
N HIS A 52 -4.48 1.38 -2.15
CA HIS A 52 -3.85 0.70 -1.03
C HIS A 52 -4.50 1.10 0.29
N ILE A 53 -4.79 0.11 1.14
CA ILE A 53 -5.16 0.36 2.53
C ILE A 53 -3.91 0.85 3.27
N VAL A 54 -4.10 1.84 4.16
CA VAL A 54 -3.04 2.34 5.03
C VAL A 54 -3.41 2.10 6.48
N ILE A 55 -2.49 1.50 7.22
CA ILE A 55 -2.62 1.22 8.65
C ILE A 55 -1.67 2.14 9.41
N LEU A 56 -2.18 2.80 10.45
CA LEU A 56 -1.40 3.60 11.39
C LEU A 56 -1.46 2.93 12.77
N MET A 57 -0.31 2.82 13.41
CA MET A 57 -0.20 2.21 14.72
C MET A 57 0.89 2.86 15.57
N ASP A 58 0.68 2.85 16.88
CA ASP A 58 1.63 3.31 17.87
C ASP A 58 2.34 2.12 18.50
N ALA A 59 3.66 2.09 18.42
CA ALA A 59 4.49 1.05 19.02
C ALA A 59 5.49 1.66 20.01
N LYS A 60 6.00 0.84 20.93
CA LYS A 60 7.10 1.24 21.80
C LYS A 60 8.42 0.97 21.09
N GLY A 61 9.18 2.04 20.84
CA GLY A 61 10.54 1.99 20.36
C GLY A 61 11.56 1.89 21.49
N GLU A 62 12.82 2.10 21.13
CA GLU A 62 13.92 2.11 22.10
C GLU A 62 13.69 3.14 23.21
N GLY A 63 14.02 2.76 24.46
CA GLY A 63 13.83 3.63 25.63
C GLY A 63 12.38 3.90 25.99
N GLY A 64 11.41 3.14 25.44
CA GLY A 64 9.97 3.31 25.71
C GLY A 64 9.30 4.49 24.98
N LYS A 65 10.00 5.16 24.08
CA LYS A 65 9.46 6.24 23.26
C LYS A 65 8.40 5.68 22.31
N VAL A 66 7.27 6.41 22.18
CA VAL A 66 6.24 6.04 21.21
C VAL A 66 6.73 6.34 19.80
N GLU A 67 6.62 5.33 18.93
CA GLU A 67 6.88 5.40 17.50
C GLU A 67 5.56 5.30 16.74
N ASN A 68 5.28 6.28 15.90
CA ASN A 68 4.10 6.29 15.05
C ASN A 68 4.43 5.62 13.71
N TRP A 69 4.02 4.38 13.56
CA TRP A 69 4.26 3.59 12.37
C TRP A 69 3.13 3.74 11.35
N LYS A 70 3.51 3.78 10.07
CA LYS A 70 2.60 3.73 8.93
C LYS A 70 2.92 2.48 8.09
N PHE A 71 1.89 1.72 7.72
CA PHE A 71 2.05 0.59 6.81
C PHE A 71 1.11 0.72 5.63
N GLU A 72 1.67 0.60 4.43
CA GLU A 72 0.91 0.42 3.20
C GLU A 72 0.60 -1.06 3.00
N SER A 73 -0.57 -1.38 2.49
CA SER A 73 -1.05 -2.74 2.35
C SER A 73 -1.74 -2.98 1.01
N ASN A 74 -2.27 -4.18 0.82
CA ASN A 74 -3.04 -4.55 -0.35
C ASN A 74 -4.33 -3.70 -0.48
N PRO A 75 -4.95 -3.63 -1.67
CA PRO A 75 -6.18 -2.88 -1.87
C PRO A 75 -7.38 -3.52 -1.14
N PRO A 76 -8.45 -2.75 -0.88
CA PRO A 76 -9.68 -3.26 -0.27
C PRO A 76 -10.27 -4.50 -0.96
N SER A 77 -10.10 -4.62 -2.27
CA SER A 77 -10.57 -5.77 -3.04
C SER A 77 -9.88 -7.08 -2.66
N TRP A 78 -8.61 -7.03 -2.28
CA TRP A 78 -7.87 -8.19 -1.81
C TRP A 78 -8.44 -8.71 -0.49
N TYR A 79 -8.63 -7.82 0.48
CA TYR A 79 -9.18 -8.17 1.79
C TYR A 79 -10.58 -8.78 1.70
N ARG A 80 -11.45 -8.22 0.84
CA ARG A 80 -12.78 -8.80 0.60
C ARG A 80 -12.74 -10.24 0.08
N ARG A 81 -11.76 -10.56 -0.78
CA ARG A 81 -11.59 -11.93 -1.30
C ARG A 81 -11.24 -12.94 -0.22
N VAL A 82 -10.54 -12.52 0.82
CA VAL A 82 -10.18 -13.37 1.96
C VAL A 82 -11.16 -13.23 3.13
N GLY A 83 -12.32 -12.61 2.90
CA GLY A 83 -13.41 -12.50 3.88
C GLY A 83 -13.22 -11.44 4.96
N VAL A 84 -12.25 -10.52 4.77
CA VAL A 84 -11.96 -9.45 5.74
C VAL A 84 -12.56 -8.13 5.27
N THR A 85 -13.20 -7.42 6.15
CA THR A 85 -13.94 -6.19 5.87
C THR A 85 -13.38 -5.00 6.62
N ARG A 86 -13.81 -3.81 6.21
CA ARG A 86 -13.53 -2.57 6.94
C ARG A 86 -14.01 -2.64 8.39
N ALA A 87 -15.14 -3.32 8.64
CA ALA A 87 -15.70 -3.44 9.99
C ALA A 87 -14.80 -4.26 10.92
N ASP A 88 -14.09 -5.27 10.40
CA ASP A 88 -13.18 -6.08 11.20
C ASP A 88 -11.97 -5.25 11.67
N PHE A 89 -11.43 -4.41 10.80
CA PHE A 89 -10.39 -3.45 11.18
C PHE A 89 -10.91 -2.37 12.14
N ALA A 90 -12.13 -1.87 11.94
CA ALA A 90 -12.73 -0.89 12.83
C ALA A 90 -12.85 -1.39 14.27
N LYS A 91 -13.18 -2.67 14.46
CA LYS A 91 -13.23 -3.32 15.79
C LYS A 91 -11.85 -3.43 16.44
N ALA A 92 -10.78 -3.51 15.65
CA ALA A 92 -9.41 -3.63 16.15
C ALA A 92 -8.78 -2.29 16.52
N ILE A 93 -9.36 -1.16 16.14
CA ILE A 93 -8.85 0.19 16.51
C ILE A 93 -8.84 0.30 18.05
N GLY A 94 -7.71 0.77 18.59
CA GLY A 94 -7.45 0.85 20.03
C GLY A 94 -6.92 -0.44 20.64
N GLN A 95 -6.84 -1.53 19.89
CA GLN A 95 -6.35 -2.82 20.36
C GLN A 95 -4.93 -3.10 19.84
N THR A 96 -4.27 -4.07 20.50
CA THR A 96 -2.91 -4.49 20.09
C THR A 96 -2.99 -5.38 18.87
N ILE A 97 -2.15 -5.06 17.88
CA ILE A 97 -1.89 -5.86 16.68
C ILE A 97 -0.40 -6.10 16.54
N THR A 98 -0.04 -7.11 15.75
CA THR A 98 1.34 -7.30 15.29
C THR A 98 1.39 -7.26 13.78
N VAL A 99 2.27 -6.46 13.23
CA VAL A 99 2.50 -6.31 11.79
C VAL A 99 3.88 -6.83 11.45
N GLY A 100 3.94 -7.74 10.49
CA GLY A 100 5.17 -8.14 9.79
C GLY A 100 5.23 -7.47 8.42
N GLY A 101 6.39 -7.01 8.04
CA GLY A 101 6.54 -6.33 6.75
C GLY A 101 7.98 -6.01 6.39
N VAL A 102 8.18 -5.11 5.45
CA VAL A 102 9.47 -4.60 5.03
C VAL A 102 9.52 -3.09 5.18
N ARG A 103 10.69 -2.57 5.55
CA ARG A 103 10.87 -1.15 5.87
C ARG A 103 11.15 -0.31 4.63
N ALA A 104 10.74 0.95 4.65
CA ALA A 104 11.09 1.92 3.63
C ALA A 104 12.62 2.13 3.56
N ARG A 105 13.15 2.26 2.34
CA ARG A 105 14.60 2.43 2.07
C ARG A 105 15.20 3.68 2.72
N ASN A 106 14.39 4.72 2.89
CA ASN A 106 14.81 5.98 3.51
C ASN A 106 14.90 5.91 5.05
N GLY A 107 14.62 4.74 5.66
CA GLY A 107 14.75 4.52 7.09
C GLY A 107 13.63 5.11 7.96
N THR A 108 12.60 5.70 7.37
CA THR A 108 11.44 6.22 8.13
C THR A 108 10.62 5.10 8.78
N LEU A 109 9.70 5.46 9.67
CA LEU A 109 8.73 4.54 10.30
C LEU A 109 7.57 4.23 9.34
N PHE A 110 7.96 3.83 8.14
CA PHE A 110 7.06 3.44 7.05
C PHE A 110 7.43 2.04 6.56
N GLY A 111 6.43 1.19 6.41
CA GLY A 111 6.61 -0.18 5.95
C GLY A 111 5.54 -0.61 4.93
N TYR A 112 5.83 -1.71 4.24
CA TYR A 112 4.87 -2.45 3.43
C TYR A 112 4.48 -3.71 4.19
N LEU A 113 3.17 -3.92 4.36
CA LEU A 113 2.61 -4.97 5.20
C LEU A 113 2.59 -6.30 4.45
N LEU A 114 3.23 -7.30 5.02
CA LEU A 114 3.24 -8.68 4.51
C LEU A 114 2.45 -9.65 5.39
N MET A 115 2.26 -9.30 6.66
CA MET A 115 1.49 -10.10 7.62
C MET A 115 0.85 -9.19 8.65
N ILE A 116 -0.35 -9.51 9.08
CA ILE A 116 -0.98 -8.88 10.24
C ILE A 116 -1.60 -9.95 11.14
N LYS A 117 -1.33 -9.84 12.44
CA LYS A 117 -2.01 -10.61 13.47
C LYS A 117 -2.97 -9.70 14.22
N MET A 118 -4.24 -10.04 14.14
CA MET A 118 -5.36 -9.32 14.75
C MET A 118 -5.47 -9.59 16.26
N PRO A 119 -6.21 -8.76 17.01
CA PRO A 119 -6.34 -8.93 18.47
C PRO A 119 -6.96 -10.28 18.90
N ASP A 120 -7.80 -10.88 18.07
CA ASP A 120 -8.42 -12.18 18.30
C ASP A 120 -7.49 -13.38 18.00
N GLY A 121 -6.25 -13.09 17.57
CA GLY A 121 -5.25 -14.09 17.20
C GLY A 121 -5.30 -14.51 15.73
N THR A 122 -6.28 -14.06 14.96
CA THR A 122 -6.34 -14.30 13.51
C THR A 122 -5.12 -13.70 12.82
N GLN A 123 -4.41 -14.49 12.03
CA GLN A 123 -3.30 -14.05 11.22
C GLN A 123 -3.69 -14.03 9.75
N LEU A 124 -3.33 -12.96 9.07
CA LEU A 124 -3.48 -12.80 7.63
C LEU A 124 -2.09 -12.63 7.03
N ASP A 125 -1.72 -13.56 6.15
CA ASP A 125 -0.50 -13.46 5.36
C ASP A 125 -0.85 -12.83 4.01
N LEU A 126 -0.30 -11.67 3.77
CA LEU A 126 -0.51 -10.92 2.54
C LEU A 126 0.53 -11.39 1.52
N VAL A 127 0.15 -12.37 0.72
CA VAL A 127 0.97 -12.77 -0.43
C VAL A 127 0.98 -11.58 -1.38
N VAL A 128 2.13 -10.97 -1.53
CA VAL A 128 2.36 -10.00 -2.60
C VAL A 128 2.30 -10.80 -3.89
N GLY A 129 1.19 -10.69 -4.61
CA GLY A 129 1.08 -11.30 -5.93
C GLY A 129 2.23 -10.75 -6.78
N ASP A 130 3.09 -11.66 -7.25
CA ASP A 130 4.15 -11.41 -8.22
C ASP A 130 5.15 -10.27 -7.92
N ILE A 131 5.90 -10.41 -6.82
CA ILE A 131 7.23 -9.82 -6.78
C ILE A 131 8.16 -10.81 -7.52
N LYS A 132 8.17 -10.71 -8.86
CA LYS A 132 9.25 -11.21 -9.69
C LYS A 132 10.25 -10.10 -9.94
#